data_379945006f1daced2967dd9b42144d54
#
_entry.id   379945006f1daced2967dd9b42144d54
#
_cell.length_a   1.000
_cell.length_b   1.000
_cell.length_c   1.000
_cell.angle_alpha   90.00
_cell.angle_beta   90.00
_cell.angle_gamma   90.00
#
_symmetry.space_group_name_H-M   'P 1'
#
loop_
_entity.id
_entity.type
_entity.pdbx_description
1 polymer ?
#
loop_
_entity_poly.entity_id
_entity_poly.type
_entity_poly.pdbx_seq_one_letter_code
_entity_poly.pdbx_strand_id
1 'polypeptide(L)'
;MQYLKFGKYEIPLSCINGLSYSKQGNIVDSSNLSCRCLGINNVQVQLQIAINPSTCYDRDFIAFARDMSQVRPSKTEKPAKIYLGNDILLPQLEFMLISTNITYQSDRLGKLQEMQLSWTLSASRVVKDENRNTELLTKQPELLPKVTLYCDGKSIECKQDISIANLRLSGFRGTIELFLADTYTEVDRDAWLNKVNNSKTSYFEIEHYGKFYILSSNIVYDNWLSFDLTKFNKHWYKKQTKTFIADPKSQKIFTLKDIFSDCDDNVVVKSKAKVRYFKYDDTPYNVLKALQDDLGYNIGLQGDDIILYDTPDKIGKGDITYDYVLDGDTLTTPITKCIIRDDRAEYITGNDDGETYYVYTNASVTQEAASAVLKYVNFNQNMITLSIPYEPRIRIGSIINVNIGNDEILNCVCTEYDIDFLSNSMQIELHYTER
;
A
#
# COMPACT_ATOMS: atom_id res chain seq x y z
N MET A 1 -17.40 6.64 -40.41
CA MET A 1 -17.05 7.53 -39.27
C MET A 1 -16.96 6.70 -38.01
N GLN A 2 -16.00 6.98 -37.15
CA GLN A 2 -15.84 6.23 -35.88
C GLN A 2 -16.50 7.01 -34.74
N TYR A 3 -17.13 6.28 -33.84
CA TYR A 3 -17.85 6.84 -32.68
C TYR A 3 -17.33 6.25 -31.40
N LEU A 4 -17.34 7.06 -30.33
CA LEU A 4 -17.36 6.55 -28.97
C LEU A 4 -18.81 6.19 -28.66
N LYS A 5 -19.02 4.94 -28.17
CA LYS A 5 -20.34 4.48 -27.72
C LYS A 5 -20.30 4.17 -26.25
N PHE A 6 -21.26 4.73 -25.52
CA PHE A 6 -21.46 4.45 -24.09
C PHE A 6 -22.96 4.34 -23.80
N GLY A 7 -23.44 3.14 -23.54
CA GLY A 7 -24.86 2.86 -23.41
C GLY A 7 -25.62 3.26 -24.69
N LYS A 8 -26.53 4.20 -24.53
CA LYS A 8 -27.34 4.75 -25.65
C LYS A 8 -26.67 5.94 -26.36
N TYR A 9 -25.55 6.42 -25.85
CA TYR A 9 -24.88 7.61 -26.38
C TYR A 9 -23.83 7.23 -27.43
N GLU A 10 -23.92 7.91 -28.57
CA GLU A 10 -22.97 7.79 -29.68
C GLU A 10 -22.34 9.17 -29.95
N ILE A 11 -21.05 9.30 -29.71
CA ILE A 11 -20.30 10.55 -29.81
C ILE A 11 -19.26 10.38 -30.91
N PRO A 12 -19.24 11.24 -31.95
CA PRO A 12 -18.20 11.19 -32.96
C PRO A 12 -16.81 11.29 -32.29
N LEU A 13 -15.85 10.49 -32.77
CA LEU A 13 -14.49 10.57 -32.21
C LEU A 13 -13.83 11.93 -32.46
N SER A 14 -14.28 12.66 -33.53
CA SER A 14 -13.87 14.04 -33.77
C SER A 14 -14.26 15.01 -32.65
N CYS A 15 -15.29 14.69 -31.86
CA CYS A 15 -15.70 15.50 -30.72
C CYS A 15 -14.92 15.16 -29.43
N ILE A 16 -14.09 14.13 -29.41
CA ILE A 16 -13.35 13.71 -28.23
C ILE A 16 -12.03 14.45 -28.15
N ASN A 17 -11.90 15.39 -27.22
CA ASN A 17 -10.68 16.16 -26.99
C ASN A 17 -9.72 15.50 -26.02
N GLY A 18 -10.23 14.64 -25.13
CA GLY A 18 -9.41 13.93 -24.16
C GLY A 18 -10.14 12.71 -23.61
N LEU A 19 -9.38 11.64 -23.46
CA LEU A 19 -9.78 10.43 -22.78
C LEU A 19 -8.66 10.05 -21.83
N SER A 20 -8.93 10.05 -20.55
CA SER A 20 -7.99 9.57 -19.55
C SER A 20 -8.69 8.60 -18.61
N TYR A 21 -7.95 7.65 -18.10
CA TYR A 21 -8.45 6.82 -17.02
C TYR A 21 -7.49 6.92 -15.83
N SER A 22 -8.05 6.91 -14.65
CA SER A 22 -7.31 6.87 -13.40
C SER A 22 -7.75 5.67 -12.58
N LYS A 23 -6.78 5.02 -11.97
CA LYS A 23 -7.00 3.99 -10.96
C LYS A 23 -6.58 4.60 -9.64
N GLN A 24 -7.54 5.03 -8.82
CA GLN A 24 -7.20 5.57 -7.51
C GLN A 24 -6.89 4.43 -6.54
N GLY A 25 -5.77 4.54 -5.83
CA GLY A 25 -5.46 3.67 -4.71
C GLY A 25 -6.45 3.89 -3.57
N ASN A 26 -6.72 2.85 -2.81
CA ASN A 26 -7.71 2.84 -1.75
C ASN A 26 -7.33 3.79 -0.61
N ILE A 27 -7.98 4.94 -0.54
CA ILE A 27 -8.11 5.67 0.73
C ILE A 27 -9.50 5.30 1.27
N VAL A 28 -9.52 4.45 2.28
CA VAL A 28 -10.75 4.09 2.98
C VAL A 28 -11.06 5.19 3.99
N ASP A 29 -11.98 6.06 3.66
CA ASP A 29 -12.67 6.87 4.66
C ASP A 29 -13.80 6.01 5.24
N SER A 30 -13.62 5.56 6.48
CA SER A 30 -14.50 4.61 7.16
C SER A 30 -15.87 5.20 7.57
N SER A 31 -16.12 6.46 7.25
CA SER A 31 -17.34 7.17 7.68
C SER A 31 -18.54 7.05 6.73
N ASN A 32 -18.36 6.52 5.51
CA ASN A 32 -19.46 6.39 4.54
C ASN A 32 -19.63 4.96 4.01
N LEU A 33 -20.56 4.27 4.62
CA LEU A 33 -20.93 2.87 4.39
C LEU A 33 -21.48 2.52 2.99
N SER A 34 -21.66 3.47 2.07
CA SER A 34 -22.35 3.28 0.80
C SER A 34 -21.46 3.24 -0.46
N CYS A 35 -20.15 3.38 -0.36
CA CYS A 35 -19.22 3.40 -1.51
C CYS A 35 -18.16 2.30 -1.40
N ARG A 36 -18.57 1.03 -1.35
CA ARG A 36 -17.71 -0.08 -0.94
C ARG A 36 -17.34 -1.09 -2.00
N CYS A 37 -17.27 -0.74 -3.26
CA CYS A 37 -16.63 -1.61 -4.25
C CYS A 37 -15.19 -1.18 -4.46
N LEU A 38 -14.31 -1.63 -3.60
CA LEU A 38 -12.94 -1.13 -3.50
C LEU A 38 -12.04 -1.48 -4.70
N GLY A 39 -12.31 -2.55 -5.42
CA GLY A 39 -11.50 -2.93 -6.58
C GLY A 39 -11.97 -2.33 -7.90
N ILE A 40 -13.29 -2.13 -8.07
CA ILE A 40 -13.91 -1.71 -9.34
C ILE A 40 -14.23 -0.22 -9.35
N ASN A 41 -14.69 0.35 -8.24
CA ASN A 41 -15.09 1.75 -8.16
C ASN A 41 -13.92 2.74 -8.19
N ASN A 42 -12.70 2.24 -8.12
CA ASN A 42 -11.50 3.07 -8.21
C ASN A 42 -11.03 3.31 -9.65
N VAL A 43 -11.64 2.66 -10.63
CA VAL A 43 -11.35 2.93 -12.03
C VAL A 43 -12.33 3.97 -12.52
N GLN A 44 -11.83 5.16 -12.79
CA GLN A 44 -12.59 6.25 -13.35
C GLN A 44 -12.06 6.58 -14.74
N VAL A 45 -12.97 6.79 -15.67
CA VAL A 45 -12.69 7.30 -17.02
C VAL A 45 -13.21 8.73 -17.09
N GLN A 46 -12.31 9.66 -17.42
CA GLN A 46 -12.68 11.05 -17.71
C GLN A 46 -12.69 11.25 -19.20
N LEU A 47 -13.80 11.75 -19.70
CA LEU A 47 -14.05 11.99 -21.12
C LEU A 47 -14.31 13.49 -21.31
N GLN A 48 -13.49 14.12 -22.14
CA GLN A 48 -13.65 15.51 -22.53
C GLN A 48 -14.17 15.58 -23.96
N ILE A 49 -15.32 16.23 -24.14
CA ILE A 49 -16.06 16.30 -25.40
C ILE A 49 -16.23 17.76 -25.77
N ALA A 50 -15.80 18.13 -26.98
CA ALA A 50 -16.04 19.45 -27.57
C ALA A 50 -16.97 19.34 -28.78
N ILE A 51 -18.10 19.97 -28.67
CA ILE A 51 -19.15 19.97 -29.68
C ILE A 51 -19.22 21.35 -30.33
N ASN A 52 -18.79 21.44 -31.56
CA ASN A 52 -18.82 22.66 -32.40
C ASN A 52 -18.98 22.27 -33.88
N PRO A 53 -19.19 23.25 -34.80
CA PRO A 53 -19.39 22.94 -36.19
C PRO A 53 -18.27 22.17 -36.85
N SER A 54 -17.03 22.32 -36.42
CA SER A 54 -15.88 21.60 -37.01
C SER A 54 -15.72 20.16 -36.47
N THR A 55 -16.19 19.88 -35.27
CA THR A 55 -16.14 18.53 -34.67
C THR A 55 -17.38 17.70 -35.03
N CYS A 56 -18.53 18.34 -35.30
CA CYS A 56 -19.81 17.72 -35.64
C CYS A 56 -20.20 17.93 -37.12
N TYR A 57 -19.27 17.78 -38.03
CA TYR A 57 -19.50 18.05 -39.45
C TYR A 57 -20.47 17.07 -40.12
N ASP A 58 -20.84 15.97 -39.50
CA ASP A 58 -21.76 14.94 -40.01
C ASP A 58 -23.19 15.09 -39.54
N ARG A 59 -23.48 16.07 -38.67
CA ARG A 59 -24.81 16.27 -38.06
C ARG A 59 -25.02 17.73 -37.65
N ASP A 60 -26.27 18.07 -37.36
CA ASP A 60 -26.63 19.36 -36.76
C ASP A 60 -26.02 19.45 -35.34
N PHE A 61 -24.96 20.27 -35.22
CA PHE A 61 -24.25 20.40 -33.94
C PHE A 61 -25.11 21.05 -32.87
N ILE A 62 -26.07 21.93 -33.21
CA ILE A 62 -26.95 22.56 -32.22
C ILE A 62 -27.94 21.53 -31.66
N ALA A 63 -28.52 20.70 -32.54
CA ALA A 63 -29.41 19.62 -32.10
C ALA A 63 -28.62 18.61 -31.21
N PHE A 64 -27.42 18.22 -31.66
CA PHE A 64 -26.56 17.32 -30.92
C PHE A 64 -26.09 17.91 -29.57
N ALA A 65 -25.70 19.18 -29.53
CA ALA A 65 -25.33 19.87 -28.31
C ALA A 65 -26.51 19.93 -27.31
N ARG A 66 -27.74 20.16 -27.82
CA ARG A 66 -28.96 20.14 -27.00
C ARG A 66 -29.20 18.76 -26.38
N ASP A 67 -29.11 17.70 -27.17
CA ASP A 67 -29.32 16.34 -26.69
C ASP A 67 -28.27 15.97 -25.64
N MET A 68 -27.00 16.27 -25.92
CA MET A 68 -25.90 16.00 -24.99
C MET A 68 -25.98 16.84 -23.71
N SER A 69 -26.54 18.05 -23.76
CA SER A 69 -26.74 18.93 -22.61
C SER A 69 -27.78 18.37 -21.61
N GLN A 70 -28.65 17.47 -22.05
CA GLN A 70 -29.67 16.84 -21.21
C GLN A 70 -29.17 15.58 -20.50
N VAL A 71 -27.97 15.10 -20.84
CA VAL A 71 -27.38 13.93 -20.20
C VAL A 71 -27.11 14.21 -18.72
N ARG A 72 -27.61 13.37 -17.85
CA ARG A 72 -27.43 13.47 -16.40
C ARG A 72 -27.08 12.10 -15.83
N PRO A 73 -26.29 12.05 -14.75
CA PRO A 73 -26.11 10.84 -13.98
C PRO A 73 -27.45 10.28 -13.51
N SER A 74 -27.67 9.00 -13.73
CA SER A 74 -28.92 8.34 -13.32
C SER A 74 -28.63 7.04 -12.60
N LYS A 75 -29.27 6.85 -11.44
CA LYS A 75 -29.18 5.60 -10.67
C LYS A 75 -29.96 4.45 -11.31
N THR A 76 -30.85 4.75 -12.25
CA THR A 76 -31.70 3.76 -12.92
C THR A 76 -31.13 3.29 -14.26
N GLU A 77 -30.08 3.95 -14.81
CA GLU A 77 -29.40 3.48 -15.99
C GLU A 77 -28.53 2.27 -15.66
N LYS A 78 -28.58 1.28 -16.56
CA LYS A 78 -27.72 0.09 -16.41
C LYS A 78 -26.28 0.46 -16.75
N PRO A 79 -25.30 -0.14 -16.04
CA PRO A 79 -23.89 -0.03 -16.42
C PRO A 79 -23.67 -0.44 -17.87
N ALA A 80 -22.75 0.22 -18.55
CA ALA A 80 -22.46 0.00 -19.95
C ALA A 80 -20.95 -0.06 -20.23
N LYS A 81 -20.58 -0.78 -21.30
CA LYS A 81 -19.21 -0.78 -21.82
C LYS A 81 -18.95 0.50 -22.61
N ILE A 82 -17.68 0.89 -22.70
CA ILE A 82 -17.21 2.00 -23.53
C ILE A 82 -16.56 1.42 -24.79
N TYR A 83 -17.05 1.82 -25.95
CA TYR A 83 -16.49 1.43 -27.25
C TYR A 83 -15.84 2.64 -27.90
N LEU A 84 -14.65 2.44 -28.44
CA LEU A 84 -13.92 3.40 -29.28
C LEU A 84 -13.86 2.84 -30.70
N GLY A 85 -14.79 3.24 -31.54
CA GLY A 85 -14.98 2.58 -32.84
C GLY A 85 -15.40 1.12 -32.64
N ASN A 86 -14.55 0.19 -33.05
CA ASN A 86 -14.78 -1.26 -32.88
C ASN A 86 -14.12 -1.84 -31.62
N ASP A 87 -13.28 -1.07 -30.94
CA ASP A 87 -12.54 -1.53 -29.78
C ASP A 87 -13.29 -1.23 -28.48
N ILE A 88 -13.19 -2.14 -27.52
CA ILE A 88 -13.79 -1.96 -26.20
C ILE A 88 -12.71 -1.46 -25.24
N LEU A 89 -12.94 -0.30 -24.64
CA LEU A 89 -12.08 0.24 -23.62
C LEU A 89 -12.31 -0.54 -22.31
N LEU A 90 -11.26 -1.14 -21.76
CA LEU A 90 -11.32 -1.94 -20.55
C LEU A 90 -12.46 -2.99 -20.61
N PRO A 91 -12.34 -4.03 -21.47
CA PRO A 91 -13.43 -4.93 -21.83
C PRO A 91 -14.04 -5.69 -20.65
N GLN A 92 -13.30 -5.82 -19.56
CA GLN A 92 -13.75 -6.49 -18.34
C GLN A 92 -14.62 -5.60 -17.44
N LEU A 93 -14.77 -4.30 -17.76
CA LEU A 93 -15.49 -3.36 -16.92
C LEU A 93 -16.73 -2.80 -17.63
N GLU A 94 -17.80 -2.58 -16.85
CA GLU A 94 -18.92 -1.74 -17.20
C GLU A 94 -18.93 -0.50 -16.33
N PHE A 95 -19.32 0.62 -16.89
CA PHE A 95 -19.23 1.93 -16.29
C PHE A 95 -20.60 2.57 -16.12
N MET A 96 -20.70 3.45 -15.14
CA MET A 96 -21.81 4.38 -14.95
C MET A 96 -21.34 5.81 -15.03
N LEU A 97 -22.14 6.68 -15.60
CA LEU A 97 -21.91 8.12 -15.58
C LEU A 97 -22.21 8.65 -14.16
N ILE A 98 -21.18 9.18 -13.49
CA ILE A 98 -21.29 9.70 -12.12
C ILE A 98 -21.30 11.22 -12.04
N SER A 99 -20.70 11.90 -13.00
CA SER A 99 -20.77 13.35 -13.09
C SER A 99 -20.72 13.86 -14.52
N THR A 100 -21.29 15.02 -14.76
CA THR A 100 -21.24 15.77 -16.01
C THR A 100 -21.10 17.25 -15.71
N ASN A 101 -20.08 17.88 -16.32
CA ASN A 101 -19.90 19.32 -16.32
C ASN A 101 -20.08 19.83 -17.73
N ILE A 102 -20.77 20.98 -17.88
CA ILE A 102 -21.08 21.58 -19.17
C ILE A 102 -20.66 23.04 -19.17
N THR A 103 -19.90 23.45 -20.18
CA THR A 103 -19.52 24.84 -20.41
C THR A 103 -19.92 25.24 -21.82
N TYR A 104 -20.51 26.42 -21.96
CA TYR A 104 -20.94 26.96 -23.26
C TYR A 104 -20.09 28.17 -23.64
N GLN A 105 -19.74 28.23 -24.92
CA GLN A 105 -19.18 29.43 -25.53
C GLN A 105 -20.16 29.93 -26.58
N SER A 106 -20.55 31.21 -26.47
CA SER A 106 -21.43 31.88 -27.42
C SER A 106 -20.75 33.10 -28.03
N ASP A 107 -21.19 33.48 -29.23
CA ASP A 107 -20.76 34.74 -29.85
C ASP A 107 -21.41 35.95 -29.17
N ARG A 108 -21.06 37.16 -29.67
CA ARG A 108 -21.60 38.41 -29.15
C ARG A 108 -23.12 38.59 -29.31
N LEU A 109 -23.74 37.76 -30.15
CA LEU A 109 -25.19 37.73 -30.35
C LEU A 109 -25.89 36.62 -29.57
N GLY A 110 -25.15 35.93 -28.69
CA GLY A 110 -25.68 34.84 -27.89
C GLY A 110 -25.89 33.51 -28.63
N LYS A 111 -25.36 33.41 -29.87
CA LYS A 111 -25.45 32.15 -30.62
C LYS A 111 -24.36 31.19 -30.17
N LEU A 112 -24.74 29.94 -29.88
CA LEU A 112 -23.83 28.89 -29.48
C LEU A 112 -22.74 28.67 -30.52
N GLN A 113 -21.48 28.74 -30.10
CA GLN A 113 -20.30 28.47 -30.93
C GLN A 113 -19.66 27.10 -30.55
N GLU A 114 -19.62 26.81 -29.29
CA GLU A 114 -19.05 25.56 -28.77
C GLU A 114 -19.72 25.16 -27.47
N MET A 115 -19.86 23.87 -27.25
CA MET A 115 -20.19 23.28 -25.96
C MET A 115 -19.10 22.29 -25.58
N GLN A 116 -18.55 22.48 -24.39
CA GLN A 116 -17.60 21.55 -23.80
C GLN A 116 -18.28 20.77 -22.69
N LEU A 117 -18.14 19.43 -22.73
CA LEU A 117 -18.62 18.54 -21.68
C LEU A 117 -17.44 17.78 -21.10
N SER A 118 -17.48 17.60 -19.79
CA SER A 118 -16.60 16.67 -19.09
C SER A 118 -17.46 15.62 -18.41
N TRP A 119 -17.32 14.38 -18.82
CA TRP A 119 -17.97 13.24 -18.20
C TRP A 119 -16.99 12.49 -17.31
N THR A 120 -17.42 12.13 -16.11
CA THR A 120 -16.71 11.16 -15.26
C THR A 120 -17.54 9.89 -15.19
N LEU A 121 -16.97 8.80 -15.66
CA LEU A 121 -17.54 7.46 -15.64
C LEU A 121 -16.80 6.65 -14.57
N SER A 122 -17.55 5.98 -13.70
CA SER A 122 -16.97 5.08 -12.70
C SER A 122 -17.31 3.64 -13.03
N ALA A 123 -16.34 2.76 -12.91
CA ALA A 123 -16.60 1.34 -13.05
C ALA A 123 -17.56 0.89 -11.94
N SER A 124 -18.64 0.21 -12.32
CA SER A 124 -19.71 -0.22 -11.42
C SER A 124 -19.95 -1.71 -11.47
N ARG A 125 -19.42 -2.39 -12.48
CA ARG A 125 -19.60 -3.83 -12.65
C ARG A 125 -18.43 -4.44 -13.40
N VAL A 126 -17.95 -5.60 -12.91
CA VAL A 126 -17.11 -6.50 -13.69
C VAL A 126 -18.00 -7.36 -14.56
N VAL A 127 -17.80 -7.35 -15.86
CA VAL A 127 -18.50 -8.24 -16.76
C VAL A 127 -17.91 -9.63 -16.60
N LYS A 128 -18.70 -10.56 -16.11
CA LYS A 128 -18.40 -11.99 -16.26
C LYS A 128 -18.55 -12.32 -17.75
N ASP A 129 -17.44 -12.39 -18.45
CA ASP A 129 -17.44 -12.97 -19.79
C ASP A 129 -17.52 -14.48 -19.60
N GLU A 130 -18.71 -15.06 -19.78
CA GLU A 130 -19.01 -16.47 -19.47
C GLU A 130 -18.06 -17.44 -20.15
N ASN A 131 -17.35 -16.99 -21.21
CA ASN A 131 -16.38 -17.81 -21.95
C ASN A 131 -14.90 -17.45 -21.72
N ARG A 132 -14.57 -16.30 -21.11
CA ARG A 132 -13.18 -15.88 -20.84
C ARG A 132 -12.83 -15.82 -19.36
N ASN A 133 -13.79 -15.55 -18.50
CA ASN A 133 -13.53 -15.37 -17.08
C ASN A 133 -13.23 -16.67 -16.34
N THR A 134 -13.70 -17.81 -16.83
CA THR A 134 -13.31 -19.10 -16.24
C THR A 134 -11.82 -19.39 -16.47
N GLU A 135 -11.24 -18.97 -17.60
CA GLU A 135 -9.82 -19.15 -17.86
C GLU A 135 -8.93 -18.10 -17.19
N LEU A 136 -9.41 -16.84 -17.00
CA LEU A 136 -8.64 -15.79 -16.32
C LEU A 136 -8.73 -15.89 -14.78
N LEU A 137 -9.84 -16.41 -14.24
CA LEU A 137 -9.99 -16.68 -12.81
C LEU A 137 -9.48 -18.08 -12.43
N THR A 138 -9.40 -19.02 -13.37
CA THR A 138 -8.85 -20.37 -13.12
C THR A 138 -7.37 -20.48 -13.44
N LYS A 139 -6.80 -19.62 -14.28
CA LYS A 139 -5.38 -19.35 -14.30
C LYS A 139 -5.09 -18.26 -13.29
N GLN A 140 -4.88 -18.67 -12.03
CA GLN A 140 -4.02 -17.87 -11.16
C GLN A 140 -2.80 -17.53 -12.00
N PRO A 141 -2.42 -16.24 -12.15
CA PRO A 141 -1.19 -15.93 -12.86
C PRO A 141 -0.12 -16.82 -12.24
N GLU A 142 0.69 -17.49 -13.06
CA GLU A 142 1.77 -18.40 -12.63
C GLU A 142 2.75 -17.73 -11.64
N LEU A 143 2.57 -16.43 -11.40
CA LEU A 143 3.36 -15.57 -10.52
C LEU A 143 2.74 -15.33 -9.13
N LEU A 144 1.47 -15.71 -8.88
CA LEU A 144 0.90 -15.55 -7.54
C LEU A 144 1.51 -16.60 -6.60
N PRO A 145 2.04 -16.19 -5.44
CA PRO A 145 2.53 -17.13 -4.45
C PRO A 145 1.38 -18.01 -3.95
N LYS A 146 1.70 -19.23 -3.56
CA LYS A 146 0.73 -20.11 -2.91
C LYS A 146 0.30 -19.48 -1.59
N VAL A 147 -1.02 -19.38 -1.37
CA VAL A 147 -1.61 -18.81 -0.16
C VAL A 147 -2.48 -19.85 0.54
N THR A 148 -2.25 -20.05 1.82
CA THR A 148 -3.02 -20.96 2.67
C THR A 148 -3.53 -20.24 3.90
N LEU A 149 -4.82 -20.30 4.16
CA LEU A 149 -5.42 -19.78 5.39
C LEU A 149 -5.37 -20.84 6.49
N TYR A 150 -4.96 -20.43 7.68
CA TYR A 150 -4.99 -21.25 8.89
C TYR A 150 -5.93 -20.65 9.94
N CYS A 151 -6.78 -21.49 10.53
CA CYS A 151 -7.63 -21.16 11.66
C CYS A 151 -7.43 -22.19 12.76
N ASP A 152 -6.89 -21.77 13.90
CA ASP A 152 -6.58 -22.65 15.04
C ASP A 152 -5.77 -23.90 14.65
N GLY A 153 -4.77 -23.72 13.81
CA GLY A 153 -3.87 -24.77 13.33
C GLY A 153 -4.44 -25.68 12.24
N LYS A 154 -5.69 -25.45 11.79
CA LYS A 154 -6.28 -26.19 10.67
C LYS A 154 -6.15 -25.37 9.39
N SER A 155 -5.53 -25.95 8.38
CA SER A 155 -5.42 -25.33 7.06
C SER A 155 -6.76 -25.37 6.34
N ILE A 156 -7.08 -24.23 5.73
CA ILE A 156 -8.14 -24.11 4.73
C ILE A 156 -7.41 -23.74 3.44
N GLU A 157 -7.17 -24.73 2.59
CA GLU A 157 -6.58 -24.44 1.28
C GLU A 157 -7.56 -23.56 0.50
N CYS A 158 -7.05 -22.52 -0.12
CA CYS A 158 -7.77 -21.80 -1.16
C CYS A 158 -7.82 -22.75 -2.38
N LYS A 159 -8.87 -23.56 -2.44
CA LYS A 159 -9.13 -24.51 -3.54
C LYS A 159 -9.95 -23.81 -4.64
N GLN A 160 -10.43 -24.59 -5.59
CA GLN A 160 -11.23 -24.14 -6.73
C GLN A 160 -12.42 -23.24 -6.37
N ASP A 161 -12.87 -23.29 -5.12
CA ASP A 161 -14.00 -22.52 -4.60
C ASP A 161 -13.63 -21.14 -4.02
N ILE A 162 -12.32 -20.83 -3.90
CA ILE A 162 -11.82 -19.55 -3.38
C ILE A 162 -10.67 -19.10 -4.27
N SER A 163 -10.85 -17.94 -4.91
CA SER A 163 -9.80 -17.35 -5.74
C SER A 163 -9.27 -16.07 -5.10
N ILE A 164 -7.97 -15.80 -5.31
CA ILE A 164 -7.34 -14.56 -4.87
C ILE A 164 -7.69 -13.50 -5.91
N ALA A 165 -8.44 -12.48 -5.48
CA ALA A 165 -8.80 -11.35 -6.33
C ALA A 165 -7.74 -10.24 -6.29
N ASN A 166 -7.03 -10.10 -5.15
CA ASN A 166 -5.94 -9.15 -4.99
C ASN A 166 -5.01 -9.64 -3.87
N LEU A 167 -3.71 -9.41 -4.02
CA LEU A 167 -2.71 -9.63 -2.98
C LEU A 167 -1.67 -8.51 -3.05
N ARG A 168 -1.55 -7.76 -1.96
CA ARG A 168 -0.52 -6.73 -1.78
C ARG A 168 0.18 -6.95 -0.46
N LEU A 169 1.50 -6.88 -0.50
CA LEU A 169 2.33 -6.96 0.70
C LEU A 169 3.18 -5.69 0.78
N SER A 170 3.09 -5.00 1.92
CA SER A 170 3.86 -3.79 2.21
C SER A 170 4.62 -4.02 3.51
N GLY A 171 5.86 -4.46 3.39
CA GLY A 171 6.73 -4.72 4.53
C GLY A 171 6.12 -5.68 5.56
N PHE A 172 5.77 -5.13 6.72
CA PHE A 172 5.17 -5.89 7.83
C PHE A 172 3.64 -6.05 7.73
N ARG A 173 3.01 -5.44 6.74
CA ARG A 173 1.57 -5.45 6.51
C ARG A 173 1.23 -6.02 5.15
N GLY A 174 -0.04 -6.31 4.96
CA GLY A 174 -0.56 -6.72 3.67
C GLY A 174 -2.06 -6.63 3.61
N THR A 175 -2.58 -6.80 2.41
CA THR A 175 -4.00 -6.97 2.16
C THR A 175 -4.18 -8.14 1.20
N ILE A 176 -5.17 -8.99 1.48
CA ILE A 176 -5.59 -10.03 0.56
C ILE A 176 -7.08 -9.90 0.32
N GLU A 177 -7.48 -9.98 -0.92
CA GLU A 177 -8.87 -10.02 -1.32
C GLU A 177 -9.17 -11.40 -1.91
N LEU A 178 -10.21 -12.02 -1.39
CA LEU A 178 -10.65 -13.35 -1.79
C LEU A 178 -12.04 -13.27 -2.42
N PHE A 179 -12.22 -14.02 -3.48
CA PHE A 179 -13.53 -14.23 -4.09
C PHE A 179 -14.00 -15.66 -3.81
N LEU A 180 -15.11 -15.79 -3.11
CA LEU A 180 -15.75 -17.07 -2.88
C LEU A 180 -16.61 -17.44 -4.11
N ALA A 181 -16.60 -18.71 -4.51
CA ALA A 181 -17.39 -19.18 -5.64
C ALA A 181 -18.91 -18.88 -5.45
N ASP A 182 -19.64 -18.78 -6.55
CA ASP A 182 -21.08 -18.52 -6.55
C ASP A 182 -21.92 -19.61 -5.85
N THR A 183 -21.29 -20.72 -5.48
CA THR A 183 -21.89 -21.79 -4.66
C THR A 183 -22.05 -21.40 -3.19
N TYR A 184 -21.34 -20.36 -2.72
CA TYR A 184 -21.47 -19.86 -1.36
C TYR A 184 -22.70 -18.95 -1.25
N THR A 185 -23.59 -19.29 -0.32
CA THR A 185 -24.69 -18.41 0.08
C THR A 185 -24.20 -17.36 1.07
N GLU A 186 -24.98 -16.31 1.34
CA GLU A 186 -24.64 -15.32 2.39
C GLU A 186 -24.44 -16.00 3.76
N VAL A 187 -25.24 -17.02 4.06
CA VAL A 187 -25.13 -17.77 5.33
C VAL A 187 -23.81 -18.54 5.40
N ASP A 188 -23.37 -19.15 4.29
CA ASP A 188 -22.11 -19.88 4.22
C ASP A 188 -20.92 -18.94 4.34
N ARG A 189 -20.99 -17.78 3.67
CA ARG A 189 -19.98 -16.72 3.73
C ARG A 189 -19.82 -16.21 5.17
N ASP A 190 -20.94 -15.88 5.83
CA ASP A 190 -20.93 -15.36 7.19
C ASP A 190 -20.45 -16.41 8.19
N ALA A 191 -20.81 -17.68 8.02
CA ALA A 191 -20.28 -18.78 8.83
C ALA A 191 -18.77 -18.95 8.65
N TRP A 192 -18.27 -18.80 7.43
CA TRP A 192 -16.83 -18.84 7.13
C TRP A 192 -16.08 -17.67 7.77
N LEU A 193 -16.57 -16.43 7.63
CA LEU A 193 -16.00 -15.23 8.28
C LEU A 193 -16.04 -15.34 9.81
N ASN A 194 -17.16 -15.83 10.38
CA ASN A 194 -17.26 -16.05 11.81
C ASN A 194 -16.23 -17.06 12.32
N LYS A 195 -15.91 -18.10 11.54
CA LYS A 195 -14.86 -19.05 11.88
C LYS A 195 -13.50 -18.37 11.92
N VAL A 196 -13.18 -17.53 10.92
CA VAL A 196 -11.91 -16.78 10.87
C VAL A 196 -11.80 -15.82 12.05
N ASN A 197 -12.85 -15.04 12.31
CA ASN A 197 -12.86 -13.99 13.33
C ASN A 197 -12.87 -14.53 14.76
N ASN A 198 -13.52 -15.68 15.01
CA ASN A 198 -13.62 -16.30 16.34
C ASN A 198 -12.47 -17.26 16.66
N SER A 199 -11.61 -17.57 15.68
CA SER A 199 -10.43 -18.39 15.93
C SER A 199 -9.43 -17.68 16.86
N LYS A 200 -8.80 -18.42 17.75
CA LYS A 200 -7.76 -17.86 18.63
C LYS A 200 -6.58 -17.33 17.82
N THR A 201 -6.22 -18.08 16.77
CA THR A 201 -5.17 -17.71 15.83
C THR A 201 -5.67 -17.91 14.40
N SER A 202 -5.70 -16.83 13.64
CA SER A 202 -6.00 -16.87 12.20
C SER A 202 -4.90 -16.14 11.45
N TYR A 203 -4.35 -16.79 10.44
CA TYR A 203 -3.29 -16.21 9.62
C TYR A 203 -3.29 -16.79 8.21
N PHE A 204 -2.78 -16.03 7.25
CA PHE A 204 -2.42 -16.54 5.93
C PHE A 204 -0.94 -16.90 5.92
N GLU A 205 -0.61 -18.07 5.40
CA GLU A 205 0.75 -18.43 5.02
C GLU A 205 0.91 -18.16 3.53
N ILE A 206 1.80 -17.23 3.20
CA ILE A 206 2.07 -16.78 1.83
C ILE A 206 3.44 -17.33 1.46
N GLU A 207 3.50 -18.11 0.40
CA GLU A 207 4.73 -18.73 -0.10
C GLU A 207 5.85 -17.69 -0.24
N HIS A 208 7.04 -18.01 0.25
CA HIS A 208 8.22 -17.14 0.33
C HIS A 208 8.12 -15.95 1.31
N TYR A 209 6.93 -15.58 1.78
CA TYR A 209 6.72 -14.44 2.68
C TYR A 209 6.32 -14.86 4.10
N GLY A 210 5.98 -16.16 4.29
CA GLY A 210 5.62 -16.73 5.60
C GLY A 210 4.27 -16.26 6.11
N LYS A 211 4.12 -16.20 7.43
CA LYS A 211 2.85 -15.96 8.10
C LYS A 211 2.49 -14.48 8.17
N PHE A 212 1.22 -14.20 7.86
CA PHE A 212 0.59 -12.90 8.08
C PHE A 212 -0.70 -13.11 8.88
N TYR A 213 -0.75 -12.55 10.08
CA TYR A 213 -1.91 -12.64 10.96
C TYR A 213 -3.02 -11.70 10.46
N ILE A 214 -4.26 -12.12 10.63
CA ILE A 214 -5.42 -11.34 10.24
C ILE A 214 -5.73 -10.31 11.33
N LEU A 215 -5.69 -9.03 10.96
CA LEU A 215 -6.06 -7.90 11.83
C LEU A 215 -7.56 -7.63 11.76
N SER A 216 -8.08 -7.55 10.54
CA SER A 216 -9.48 -7.29 10.26
C SER A 216 -9.95 -8.04 9.02
N SER A 217 -11.25 -8.25 8.93
CA SER A 217 -11.90 -8.81 7.75
C SER A 217 -13.15 -8.01 7.42
N ASN A 218 -13.36 -7.74 6.15
CA ASN A 218 -14.49 -6.99 5.65
C ASN A 218 -15.13 -7.70 4.46
N ILE A 219 -16.45 -7.59 4.34
CA ILE A 219 -17.17 -7.95 3.12
C ILE A 219 -17.11 -6.75 2.20
N VAL A 220 -16.47 -6.90 1.04
CA VAL A 220 -16.36 -5.84 0.04
C VAL A 220 -17.65 -5.78 -0.76
N TYR A 221 -18.10 -6.92 -1.28
CA TYR A 221 -19.35 -7.06 -2.01
C TYR A 221 -19.70 -8.56 -2.17
N ASP A 222 -20.95 -8.95 -1.91
CA ASP A 222 -21.43 -10.34 -2.01
C ASP A 222 -20.38 -11.35 -1.48
N ASN A 223 -19.79 -12.15 -2.37
CA ASN A 223 -18.80 -13.17 -2.06
C ASN A 223 -17.35 -12.66 -2.13
N TRP A 224 -17.14 -11.36 -2.16
CA TRP A 224 -15.83 -10.73 -2.18
C TRP A 224 -15.44 -10.26 -0.78
N LEU A 225 -14.35 -10.79 -0.26
CA LEU A 225 -13.85 -10.55 1.09
C LEU A 225 -12.48 -9.87 1.04
N SER A 226 -12.23 -8.95 1.96
CA SER A 226 -10.93 -8.30 2.14
C SER A 226 -10.41 -8.54 3.55
N PHE A 227 -9.12 -8.78 3.67
CA PHE A 227 -8.42 -9.00 4.94
C PHE A 227 -7.22 -8.09 5.05
N ASP A 228 -7.13 -7.37 6.16
CA ASP A 228 -5.92 -6.66 6.55
C ASP A 228 -5.00 -7.61 7.30
N LEU A 229 -3.75 -7.61 6.92
CA LEU A 229 -2.75 -8.56 7.37
C LEU A 229 -1.59 -7.86 8.07
N THR A 230 -0.93 -8.58 8.98
CA THR A 230 0.28 -8.12 9.66
C THR A 230 1.21 -9.28 10.02
N LYS A 231 2.51 -9.00 10.09
CA LYS A 231 3.52 -9.93 10.64
C LYS A 231 3.43 -10.10 12.14
N PHE A 232 2.83 -9.14 12.82
CA PHE A 232 2.71 -9.16 14.28
C PHE A 232 1.43 -9.89 14.71
N ASN A 233 1.54 -10.83 15.63
CA ASN A 233 0.37 -11.51 16.17
C ASN A 233 -0.52 -10.56 17.00
N LYS A 234 -1.73 -11.00 17.34
CA LYS A 234 -2.72 -10.17 18.04
C LYS A 234 -2.28 -9.69 19.43
N HIS A 235 -1.27 -10.30 20.06
CA HIS A 235 -0.76 -9.87 21.37
C HIS A 235 -0.05 -8.53 21.28
N TRP A 236 0.54 -8.21 20.14
CA TRP A 236 1.19 -6.94 19.87
C TRP A 236 0.22 -5.74 19.83
N TYR A 237 -1.05 -5.99 19.59
CA TYR A 237 -2.10 -4.95 19.49
C TYR A 237 -2.99 -4.86 20.72
N LYS A 238 -2.72 -5.65 21.77
CA LYS A 238 -3.43 -5.55 23.04
C LYS A 238 -2.73 -4.55 23.94
N LYS A 239 -3.50 -3.57 24.43
CA LYS A 239 -3.00 -2.60 25.41
C LYS A 239 -2.48 -3.33 26.64
N GLN A 240 -1.30 -2.96 27.09
CA GLN A 240 -0.62 -3.50 28.26
C GLN A 240 -0.05 -2.35 29.09
N THR A 241 -0.08 -2.50 30.39
CA THR A 241 0.62 -1.62 31.33
C THR A 241 1.79 -2.38 31.92
N LYS A 242 3.01 -1.97 31.60
CA LYS A 242 4.22 -2.61 32.13
C LYS A 242 5.19 -1.57 32.67
N THR A 243 5.90 -1.95 33.71
CA THR A 243 6.92 -1.13 34.32
C THR A 243 8.17 -1.96 34.53
N PHE A 244 9.27 -1.52 33.92
CA PHE A 244 10.60 -2.07 34.09
C PHE A 244 11.36 -1.13 35.03
N ILE A 245 11.47 -1.50 36.29
CA ILE A 245 12.15 -0.71 37.30
C ILE A 245 13.53 -1.31 37.51
N ALA A 246 14.58 -0.52 37.24
CA ALA A 246 15.89 -0.85 37.75
C ALA A 246 15.91 -0.59 39.27
N ASP A 247 16.34 -1.55 40.06
CA ASP A 247 16.73 -1.28 41.46
C ASP A 247 17.82 -0.20 41.43
N PRO A 248 17.60 0.97 42.07
CA PRO A 248 18.61 2.03 42.10
C PRO A 248 19.98 1.56 42.64
N LYS A 249 20.01 0.48 43.44
CA LYS A 249 21.25 -0.12 43.93
C LYS A 249 21.90 -1.11 42.96
N SER A 250 21.09 -1.80 42.12
CA SER A 250 21.60 -2.82 41.21
C SER A 250 22.05 -2.26 39.87
N GLN A 251 21.69 -1.01 39.53
CA GLN A 251 21.92 -0.39 38.20
C GLN A 251 21.49 -1.31 37.06
N LYS A 252 20.45 -2.12 37.26
CA LYS A 252 19.95 -3.06 36.25
C LYS A 252 19.56 -2.30 34.99
N ILE A 253 20.05 -2.79 33.87
CA ILE A 253 19.76 -2.27 32.55
C ILE A 253 18.89 -3.30 31.83
N PHE A 254 17.85 -2.84 31.15
CA PHE A 254 16.94 -3.67 30.39
C PHE A 254 17.27 -3.61 28.89
N THR A 255 17.25 -4.76 28.26
CA THR A 255 17.39 -4.91 26.80
C THR A 255 16.01 -4.90 26.14
N LEU A 256 15.96 -4.73 24.83
CA LEU A 256 14.71 -4.88 24.07
C LEU A 256 14.10 -6.28 24.25
N LYS A 257 14.93 -7.31 24.45
CA LYS A 257 14.46 -8.65 24.76
C LYS A 257 13.67 -8.70 26.08
N ASP A 258 14.15 -8.02 27.11
CA ASP A 258 13.43 -7.97 28.40
C ASP A 258 12.07 -7.28 28.26
N ILE A 259 11.98 -6.26 27.38
CA ILE A 259 10.76 -5.49 27.16
C ILE A 259 9.71 -6.29 26.39
N PHE A 260 10.13 -7.02 25.35
CA PHE A 260 9.22 -7.68 24.40
C PHE A 260 9.15 -9.21 24.55
N SER A 261 9.78 -9.81 25.58
CA SER A 261 9.82 -11.26 25.79
C SER A 261 8.45 -11.95 25.87
N ASP A 262 7.42 -11.22 26.32
CA ASP A 262 6.08 -11.78 26.48
C ASP A 262 5.18 -11.56 25.24
N CYS A 263 5.69 -10.92 24.19
CA CYS A 263 4.86 -10.54 23.05
C CYS A 263 4.82 -11.61 21.96
N ASP A 264 5.97 -12.22 21.68
CA ASP A 264 6.07 -13.26 20.66
C ASP A 264 7.39 -14.05 20.78
N ASP A 265 7.32 -15.35 20.54
CA ASP A 265 8.51 -16.22 20.48
C ASP A 265 9.35 -15.95 19.21
N ASN A 266 8.77 -15.27 18.21
CA ASN A 266 9.42 -14.98 16.94
C ASN A 266 10.19 -13.66 16.92
N VAL A 267 10.36 -12.97 18.06
CA VAL A 267 11.17 -11.75 18.13
C VAL A 267 12.60 -12.07 18.48
N VAL A 268 13.50 -11.85 17.52
CA VAL A 268 14.94 -12.03 17.67
C VAL A 268 15.61 -10.68 17.91
N VAL A 269 16.11 -10.46 19.11
CA VAL A 269 16.81 -9.23 19.46
C VAL A 269 18.30 -9.38 19.22
N LYS A 270 18.80 -8.73 18.18
CA LYS A 270 20.24 -8.57 17.87
C LYS A 270 20.76 -7.18 18.25
N SER A 271 19.85 -6.22 18.48
CA SER A 271 20.21 -4.87 18.90
C SER A 271 20.79 -4.85 20.31
N LYS A 272 21.78 -3.97 20.50
CA LYS A 272 22.43 -3.67 21.79
C LYS A 272 21.71 -2.56 22.56
N ALA A 273 20.59 -2.02 22.02
CA ALA A 273 19.82 -0.97 22.64
C ALA A 273 19.38 -1.35 24.05
N LYS A 274 19.50 -0.40 24.98
CA LYS A 274 19.28 -0.61 26.41
C LYS A 274 18.61 0.58 27.06
N VAL A 275 17.75 0.30 28.05
CA VAL A 275 17.11 1.31 28.87
C VAL A 275 17.39 1.02 30.35
N ARG A 276 17.46 2.07 31.19
CA ARG A 276 17.63 1.96 32.66
C ARG A 276 16.30 1.81 33.37
N TYR A 277 15.30 2.54 32.90
CA TYR A 277 13.94 2.53 33.46
C TYR A 277 12.97 2.74 32.33
N PHE A 278 11.88 1.99 32.32
CA PHE A 278 10.85 2.16 31.31
C PHE A 278 9.48 1.79 31.85
N LYS A 279 8.49 2.64 31.56
CA LYS A 279 7.09 2.39 31.85
C LYS A 279 6.28 2.69 30.60
N TYR A 280 5.37 1.80 30.25
CA TYR A 280 4.42 2.07 29.18
C TYR A 280 3.00 1.61 29.55
N ASP A 281 2.01 2.30 28.96
CA ASP A 281 0.59 1.99 29.03
C ASP A 281 0.01 2.09 27.61
N ASP A 282 0.44 1.19 26.73
CA ASP A 282 0.09 1.19 25.33
C ASP A 282 0.21 -0.24 24.77
N THR A 283 -0.02 -0.41 23.47
CA THR A 283 0.21 -1.67 22.77
C THR A 283 1.71 -1.91 22.58
N PRO A 284 2.20 -3.14 22.70
CA PRO A 284 3.61 -3.44 22.43
C PRO A 284 4.09 -2.96 21.06
N TYR A 285 3.22 -2.99 20.05
CA TYR A 285 3.53 -2.50 18.71
C TYR A 285 3.84 -0.98 18.70
N ASN A 286 3.02 -0.17 19.35
CA ASN A 286 3.26 1.27 19.47
C ASN A 286 4.54 1.55 20.25
N VAL A 287 4.76 0.79 21.32
CA VAL A 287 5.98 0.89 22.14
C VAL A 287 7.22 0.54 21.31
N LEU A 288 7.14 -0.54 20.50
CA LEU A 288 8.24 -0.95 19.62
C LEU A 288 8.62 0.18 18.66
N LYS A 289 7.61 0.81 18.03
CA LYS A 289 7.84 1.93 17.10
C LYS A 289 8.39 3.17 17.80
N ALA A 290 7.82 3.56 18.93
CA ALA A 290 8.32 4.71 19.70
C ALA A 290 9.77 4.51 20.17
N LEU A 291 10.11 3.34 20.70
CA LEU A 291 11.46 3.03 21.12
C LEU A 291 12.45 2.91 19.95
N GLN A 292 11.99 2.59 18.76
CA GLN A 292 12.83 2.58 17.57
C GLN A 292 13.47 3.96 17.33
N ASP A 293 12.68 5.01 17.39
CA ASP A 293 13.16 6.38 17.22
C ASP A 293 14.01 6.85 18.41
N ASP A 294 13.63 6.46 19.64
CA ASP A 294 14.33 6.85 20.86
C ASP A 294 15.68 6.15 21.05
N LEU A 295 15.86 4.95 20.52
CA LEU A 295 17.03 4.09 20.76
C LEU A 295 17.84 3.78 19.49
N GLY A 296 17.34 4.12 18.31
CA GLY A 296 18.08 4.03 17.03
C GLY A 296 18.35 2.59 16.57
N TYR A 297 17.37 1.68 16.70
CA TYR A 297 17.45 0.35 16.13
C TYR A 297 16.51 0.17 14.95
N ASN A 298 16.80 -0.81 14.11
CA ASN A 298 15.99 -1.17 12.97
C ASN A 298 15.16 -2.41 13.25
N ILE A 299 14.02 -2.52 12.54
CA ILE A 299 13.15 -3.68 12.55
C ILE A 299 13.25 -4.36 11.20
N GLY A 300 13.60 -5.63 11.17
CA GLY A 300 13.74 -6.44 9.96
C GLY A 300 12.94 -7.73 10.04
N LEU A 301 12.95 -8.49 8.95
CA LEU A 301 12.33 -9.80 8.83
C LEU A 301 13.35 -10.84 8.38
N GLN A 302 13.29 -12.03 8.99
CA GLN A 302 14.01 -13.21 8.51
C GLN A 302 13.05 -14.41 8.57
N GLY A 303 12.43 -14.72 7.43
CA GLY A 303 11.30 -15.65 7.40
C GLY A 303 10.11 -15.10 8.18
N ASP A 304 9.68 -15.81 9.22
CA ASP A 304 8.62 -15.37 10.13
C ASP A 304 9.16 -14.59 11.35
N ASP A 305 10.48 -14.54 11.53
CA ASP A 305 11.08 -13.86 12.66
C ASP A 305 11.16 -12.35 12.44
N ILE A 306 10.76 -11.59 13.45
CA ILE A 306 10.94 -10.15 13.54
C ILE A 306 12.28 -9.89 14.20
N ILE A 307 13.19 -9.24 13.49
CA ILE A 307 14.54 -9.01 13.95
C ILE A 307 14.71 -7.54 14.35
N LEU A 308 15.12 -7.30 15.60
CA LEU A 308 15.53 -5.98 16.06
C LEU A 308 17.05 -5.91 16.00
N TYR A 309 17.60 -5.02 15.18
CA TYR A 309 19.04 -4.91 14.95
C TYR A 309 19.53 -3.46 14.94
N ASP A 310 20.78 -3.26 15.26
CA ASP A 310 21.42 -1.94 15.20
C ASP A 310 21.73 -1.56 13.76
N THR A 311 21.70 -0.26 13.46
CA THR A 311 22.14 0.24 12.15
C THR A 311 23.57 -0.22 11.86
N PRO A 312 23.82 -0.88 10.74
CA PRO A 312 25.17 -1.37 10.40
C PRO A 312 26.13 -0.22 10.12
N ASP A 313 27.38 -0.34 10.57
CA ASP A 313 28.41 0.64 10.23
C ASP A 313 28.81 0.56 8.74
N LYS A 314 28.65 -0.63 8.14
CA LYS A 314 28.95 -0.89 6.74
C LYS A 314 28.03 -1.97 6.18
N ILE A 315 27.48 -1.70 5.02
CA ILE A 315 26.66 -2.66 4.27
C ILE A 315 27.58 -3.43 3.30
N GLY A 316 27.46 -4.75 3.34
CA GLY A 316 28.18 -5.63 2.42
C GLY A 316 27.69 -5.51 0.97
N LYS A 317 28.33 -6.22 0.05
CA LYS A 317 27.91 -6.29 -1.35
C LYS A 317 26.74 -7.29 -1.48
N GLY A 318 25.72 -6.92 -2.25
CA GLY A 318 24.59 -7.77 -2.58
C GLY A 318 24.79 -8.55 -3.89
N ASP A 319 23.89 -9.49 -4.16
CA ASP A 319 23.92 -10.31 -5.38
C ASP A 319 23.09 -9.71 -6.52
N ILE A 320 22.22 -8.74 -6.21
CA ILE A 320 21.30 -8.08 -7.16
C ILE A 320 21.80 -6.65 -7.35
N THR A 321 21.83 -6.20 -8.61
CA THR A 321 22.22 -4.83 -8.96
C THR A 321 21.15 -4.18 -9.83
N TYR A 322 20.78 -2.94 -9.49
CA TYR A 322 19.91 -2.09 -10.29
C TYR A 322 20.61 -0.81 -10.67
N ASP A 323 20.28 -0.28 -11.86
CA ASP A 323 20.68 1.04 -12.28
C ASP A 323 19.66 2.08 -11.78
N TYR A 324 20.14 3.19 -11.27
CA TYR A 324 19.34 4.30 -10.78
C TYR A 324 19.90 5.62 -11.27
N VAL A 325 19.03 6.44 -11.85
CA VAL A 325 19.42 7.81 -12.24
C VAL A 325 18.97 8.73 -11.11
N LEU A 326 19.94 9.35 -10.45
CA LEU A 326 19.67 10.39 -9.46
C LEU A 326 19.02 11.59 -10.17
N ASP A 327 17.73 11.79 -9.97
CA ASP A 327 17.02 12.98 -10.43
C ASP A 327 17.26 14.12 -9.45
N GLY A 328 18.33 14.86 -9.70
CA GLY A 328 18.67 16.10 -8.99
C GLY A 328 19.17 15.91 -7.55
N ASP A 329 20.18 16.69 -7.20
CA ASP A 329 20.73 16.75 -5.85
C ASP A 329 19.71 17.39 -4.87
N THR A 330 18.87 16.60 -4.25
CA THR A 330 18.31 16.99 -2.95
C THR A 330 19.41 16.79 -1.91
N LEU A 331 20.30 17.75 -1.82
CA LEU A 331 21.27 17.84 -0.73
C LEU A 331 20.47 18.07 0.57
N THR A 332 20.13 17.00 1.25
CA THR A 332 19.67 17.10 2.63
C THR A 332 20.88 17.48 3.48
N THR A 333 20.75 18.53 4.30
CA THR A 333 21.82 18.86 5.24
C THR A 333 22.04 17.67 6.16
N PRO A 334 23.28 17.15 6.24
CA PRO A 334 23.54 15.96 7.06
C PRO A 334 23.29 16.26 8.53
N ILE A 335 22.68 15.33 9.23
CA ILE A 335 22.57 15.37 10.69
C ILE A 335 23.88 14.91 11.28
N THR A 336 24.63 15.85 11.86
CA THR A 336 25.98 15.59 12.40
C THR A 336 26.02 15.49 13.92
N LYS A 337 24.90 15.85 14.59
CA LYS A 337 24.78 15.86 16.03
C LYS A 337 23.45 15.25 16.48
N CYS A 338 23.49 14.46 17.52
CA CYS A 338 22.29 13.97 18.19
C CYS A 338 22.33 14.33 19.67
N ILE A 339 21.21 14.83 20.17
CA ILE A 339 20.99 15.16 21.60
C ILE A 339 19.77 14.38 22.07
N ILE A 340 19.99 13.43 22.97
CA ILE A 340 18.90 12.72 23.65
C ILE A 340 18.74 13.24 25.07
N ARG A 341 17.54 13.62 25.41
CA ARG A 341 17.20 14.04 26.78
C ARG A 341 16.16 13.10 27.37
N ASP A 342 16.49 12.52 28.49
CA ASP A 342 15.57 11.81 29.37
C ASP A 342 15.23 12.68 30.61
N ASP A 343 14.48 12.13 31.55
CA ASP A 343 14.07 12.81 32.80
C ASP A 343 15.25 13.12 33.77
N ARG A 344 16.46 12.63 33.52
CA ARG A 344 17.63 12.69 34.42
C ARG A 344 18.84 13.36 33.77
N ALA A 345 19.05 13.16 32.51
CA ALA A 345 20.29 13.53 31.86
C ALA A 345 20.08 13.92 30.39
N GLU A 346 21.09 14.56 29.85
CA GLU A 346 21.23 14.86 28.44
C GLU A 346 22.50 14.15 27.92
N TYR A 347 22.35 13.45 26.82
CA TYR A 347 23.41 12.70 26.17
C TYR A 347 23.66 13.28 24.79
N ILE A 348 24.88 13.62 24.48
CA ILE A 348 25.28 14.32 23.26
C ILE A 348 26.30 13.47 22.51
N THR A 349 26.15 13.37 21.20
CA THR A 349 27.12 12.76 20.29
C THR A 349 27.21 13.55 18.98
N GLY A 350 28.32 13.44 18.26
CA GLY A 350 28.57 14.14 17.00
C GLY A 350 29.22 15.50 17.16
N ASN A 351 29.12 16.35 16.12
CA ASN A 351 29.74 17.67 16.03
C ASN A 351 28.71 18.73 15.54
N ASP A 352 29.14 19.99 15.48
CA ASP A 352 28.28 21.11 15.10
C ASP A 352 28.42 21.50 13.60
N ASP A 353 28.92 20.61 12.73
CA ASP A 353 29.16 20.89 11.32
C ASP A 353 27.91 20.81 10.44
N GLY A 354 26.79 20.31 10.97
CA GLY A 354 25.49 20.17 10.28
C GLY A 354 24.29 20.32 11.20
N GLU A 355 23.20 19.68 10.89
CA GLU A 355 21.97 19.75 11.69
C GLU A 355 22.06 18.95 12.99
N THR A 356 21.34 19.40 14.01
CA THR A 356 21.22 18.70 15.29
C THR A 356 19.86 18.02 15.37
N TYR A 357 19.87 16.71 15.64
CA TYR A 357 18.67 15.94 15.88
C TYR A 357 18.39 15.84 17.39
N TYR A 358 17.17 16.14 17.79
CA TYR A 358 16.74 16.16 19.18
C TYR A 358 15.74 15.04 19.47
N VAL A 359 16.00 14.26 20.52
CA VAL A 359 15.08 13.24 21.01
C VAL A 359 14.72 13.53 22.47
N TYR A 360 13.43 13.50 22.77
CA TYR A 360 12.89 13.55 24.12
C TYR A 360 12.21 12.23 24.42
N THR A 361 12.77 11.45 25.30
CA THR A 361 12.25 10.12 25.62
C THR A 361 11.77 10.01 27.05
N ASN A 362 10.71 9.24 27.27
CA ASN A 362 10.23 8.88 28.62
C ASN A 362 11.00 7.69 29.21
N ALA A 363 11.86 7.05 28.42
CA ALA A 363 12.75 5.99 28.88
C ALA A 363 14.07 6.58 29.40
N SER A 364 14.58 6.11 30.54
CA SER A 364 15.94 6.46 30.96
C SER A 364 16.95 5.69 30.13
N VAL A 365 17.66 6.39 29.26
CA VAL A 365 18.58 5.82 28.25
C VAL A 365 20.03 5.77 28.74
N THR A 366 20.91 5.19 27.95
CA THR A 366 22.37 5.17 28.15
C THR A 366 23.07 6.10 27.17
N GLN A 367 24.35 6.43 27.41
CA GLN A 367 25.15 7.28 26.51
C GLN A 367 25.27 6.69 25.11
N GLU A 368 25.28 5.37 24.97
CA GLU A 368 25.38 4.68 23.69
C GLU A 368 24.14 4.91 22.81
N ALA A 369 22.99 5.21 23.41
CA ALA A 369 21.76 5.48 22.68
C ALA A 369 21.89 6.70 21.75
N ALA A 370 22.56 7.77 22.18
CA ALA A 370 22.78 8.94 21.34
C ALA A 370 23.54 8.62 20.04
N SER A 371 24.59 7.80 20.14
CA SER A 371 25.35 7.35 18.97
C SER A 371 24.56 6.42 18.08
N ALA A 372 23.73 5.54 18.66
CA ALA A 372 22.87 4.64 17.90
C ALA A 372 21.77 5.41 17.14
N VAL A 373 21.15 6.40 17.78
CA VAL A 373 20.15 7.25 17.15
C VAL A 373 20.74 8.09 16.02
N LEU A 374 21.93 8.67 16.21
CA LEU A 374 22.58 9.44 15.14
C LEU A 374 22.82 8.57 13.90
N LYS A 375 23.32 7.34 14.09
CA LYS A 375 23.50 6.39 12.97
C LYS A 375 22.17 6.02 12.30
N TYR A 376 21.16 5.74 13.11
CA TYR A 376 19.81 5.37 12.65
C TYR A 376 19.18 6.49 11.81
N VAL A 377 19.23 7.72 12.27
CA VAL A 377 18.63 8.87 11.57
C VAL A 377 19.35 9.13 10.25
N ASN A 378 20.69 9.11 10.22
CA ASN A 378 21.47 9.25 8.99
C ASN A 378 21.19 8.10 8.01
N PHE A 379 21.08 6.87 8.49
CA PHE A 379 20.71 5.73 7.66
C PHE A 379 19.32 5.91 7.04
N ASN A 380 18.34 6.42 7.80
CA ASN A 380 17.00 6.67 7.30
C ASN A 380 16.89 7.86 6.34
N GLN A 381 17.78 8.85 6.45
CA GLN A 381 17.85 9.95 5.48
C GLN A 381 18.46 9.50 4.14
N ASN A 382 19.35 8.53 4.16
CA ASN A 382 20.02 8.00 2.99
C ASN A 382 19.16 6.93 2.32
N MET A 383 18.13 7.35 1.57
CA MET A 383 17.09 6.50 1.03
C MET A 383 17.02 6.59 -0.50
N ILE A 384 16.79 5.44 -1.14
CA ILE A 384 16.48 5.32 -2.57
C ILE A 384 15.22 4.49 -2.70
N THR A 385 14.27 4.96 -3.51
CA THR A 385 13.07 4.19 -3.85
C THR A 385 13.15 3.73 -5.30
N LEU A 386 12.98 2.43 -5.53
CA LEU A 386 12.97 1.83 -6.87
C LEU A 386 11.62 1.19 -7.15
N SER A 387 11.10 1.42 -8.36
CA SER A 387 9.96 0.67 -8.90
C SER A 387 10.48 -0.35 -9.91
N ILE A 388 10.30 -1.63 -9.63
CA ILE A 388 10.85 -2.74 -10.39
C ILE A 388 9.77 -3.78 -10.70
N PRO A 389 9.95 -4.65 -11.70
CA PRO A 389 9.18 -5.87 -11.81
C PRO A 389 9.31 -6.73 -10.55
N TYR A 390 8.27 -7.47 -10.20
CA TYR A 390 8.32 -8.35 -9.03
C TYR A 390 9.54 -9.28 -9.06
N GLU A 391 10.36 -9.18 -8.01
CA GLU A 391 11.56 -10.01 -7.83
C GLU A 391 11.46 -10.80 -6.52
N PRO A 392 11.17 -12.12 -6.60
CA PRO A 392 10.90 -12.94 -5.42
C PRO A 392 12.07 -13.11 -4.46
N ARG A 393 13.30 -12.76 -4.84
CA ARG A 393 14.48 -12.86 -3.98
C ARG A 393 14.62 -11.68 -3.04
N ILE A 394 13.93 -10.56 -3.31
CA ILE A 394 14.02 -9.35 -2.48
C ILE A 394 13.10 -9.48 -1.27
N ARG A 395 13.65 -9.25 -0.10
CA ARG A 395 12.98 -9.26 1.21
C ARG A 395 13.48 -8.08 2.05
N ILE A 396 12.75 -7.74 3.09
CA ILE A 396 13.27 -6.83 4.12
C ILE A 396 14.59 -7.42 4.68
N GLY A 397 15.63 -6.60 4.68
CA GLY A 397 16.98 -7.00 5.05
C GLY A 397 17.84 -7.54 3.89
N SER A 398 17.30 -7.69 2.68
CA SER A 398 18.10 -8.04 1.50
C SER A 398 19.08 -6.93 1.17
N ILE A 399 20.32 -7.32 0.81
CA ILE A 399 21.35 -6.37 0.38
C ILE A 399 21.29 -6.27 -1.15
N ILE A 400 21.16 -5.04 -1.64
CA ILE A 400 20.98 -4.71 -3.05
C ILE A 400 22.01 -3.66 -3.43
N ASN A 401 22.68 -3.86 -4.57
CA ASN A 401 23.59 -2.87 -5.12
C ASN A 401 22.80 -1.91 -6.03
N VAL A 402 23.05 -0.63 -5.91
CA VAL A 402 22.46 0.39 -6.77
C VAL A 402 23.57 1.13 -7.49
N ASN A 403 23.62 1.01 -8.80
CA ASN A 403 24.53 1.74 -9.65
C ASN A 403 23.94 3.14 -9.91
N ILE A 404 24.56 4.17 -9.39
CA ILE A 404 24.11 5.57 -9.52
C ILE A 404 24.82 6.32 -10.67
N GLY A 405 25.56 5.62 -11.51
CA GLY A 405 26.34 6.18 -12.61
C GLY A 405 27.80 6.43 -12.23
N ASN A 406 28.62 6.79 -13.23
CA ASN A 406 30.07 7.04 -13.07
C ASN A 406 30.86 5.92 -12.37
N ASP A 407 30.45 4.66 -12.57
CA ASP A 407 31.00 3.47 -11.91
C ASP A 407 30.83 3.45 -10.36
N GLU A 408 29.95 4.29 -9.84
CA GLU A 408 29.66 4.34 -8.41
C GLU A 408 28.53 3.40 -8.05
N ILE A 409 28.80 2.48 -7.12
CA ILE A 409 27.83 1.49 -6.62
C ILE A 409 27.61 1.71 -5.13
N LEU A 410 26.34 1.97 -4.79
CA LEU A 410 25.87 2.00 -3.40
C LEU A 410 25.42 0.61 -2.98
N ASN A 411 25.89 0.14 -1.83
CA ASN A 411 25.36 -1.06 -1.21
C ASN A 411 24.22 -0.64 -0.26
N CYS A 412 23.02 -1.15 -0.50
CA CYS A 412 21.81 -0.75 0.20
C CYS A 412 21.16 -1.94 0.89
N VAL A 413 20.41 -1.68 1.96
CA VAL A 413 19.56 -2.65 2.62
C VAL A 413 18.11 -2.33 2.27
N CYS A 414 17.35 -3.31 1.82
CA CYS A 414 15.90 -3.19 1.64
C CYS A 414 15.23 -3.14 3.01
N THR A 415 14.63 -2.01 3.35
CA THR A 415 13.95 -1.79 4.63
C THR A 415 12.45 -1.92 4.51
N GLU A 416 11.90 -1.62 3.32
CA GLU A 416 10.48 -1.76 3.03
C GLU A 416 10.27 -2.18 1.57
N TYR A 417 9.15 -2.82 1.32
CA TYR A 417 8.65 -3.11 -0.02
C TYR A 417 7.13 -2.96 -0.07
N ASP A 418 6.62 -2.61 -1.22
CA ASP A 418 5.20 -2.69 -1.58
C ASP A 418 5.08 -3.53 -2.86
N ILE A 419 4.45 -4.71 -2.76
CA ILE A 419 4.30 -5.66 -3.86
C ILE A 419 2.82 -5.73 -4.24
N ASP A 420 2.55 -5.43 -5.50
CA ASP A 420 1.25 -5.71 -6.14
C ASP A 420 1.43 -6.91 -7.08
N PHE A 421 0.96 -8.06 -6.63
CA PHE A 421 1.12 -9.30 -7.39
C PHE A 421 0.27 -9.34 -8.67
N LEU A 422 -0.82 -8.58 -8.74
CA LEU A 422 -1.64 -8.53 -9.95
C LEU A 422 -0.99 -7.73 -11.07
N SER A 423 -0.34 -6.63 -10.72
CA SER A 423 0.39 -5.81 -11.69
C SER A 423 1.81 -6.31 -11.93
N ASN A 424 2.23 -7.38 -11.24
CA ASN A 424 3.60 -7.91 -11.27
C ASN A 424 4.65 -6.81 -11.03
N SER A 425 4.37 -5.90 -10.10
CA SER A 425 5.21 -4.77 -9.77
C SER A 425 5.60 -4.75 -8.30
N MET A 426 6.76 -4.21 -8.03
CA MET A 426 7.31 -4.07 -6.70
C MET A 426 7.97 -2.70 -6.57
N GLN A 427 7.62 -1.98 -5.52
CA GLN A 427 8.34 -0.80 -5.09
C GLN A 427 9.17 -1.18 -3.87
N ILE A 428 10.44 -0.82 -3.86
CA ILE A 428 11.35 -1.11 -2.76
C ILE A 428 11.96 0.17 -2.23
N GLU A 429 12.09 0.24 -0.90
CA GLU A 429 12.79 1.28 -0.19
C GLU A 429 14.13 0.73 0.29
N LEU A 430 15.19 1.39 -0.12
CA LEU A 430 16.56 1.00 0.07
C LEU A 430 17.30 2.06 0.86
N HIS A 431 17.94 1.67 1.95
CA HIS A 431 18.74 2.56 2.77
C HIS A 431 20.21 2.18 2.70
N TYR A 432 21.08 3.19 2.73
CA TYR A 432 22.53 3.00 2.68
C TYR A 432 23.22 3.81 3.78
N THR A 433 24.41 3.34 4.19
CA THR A 433 25.29 4.09 5.07
C THR A 433 26.08 5.09 4.25
N GLU A 434 26.49 6.21 4.84
CA GLU A 434 27.26 7.25 4.18
C GLU A 434 28.44 6.70 3.34
N ARG A 435 28.75 7.43 2.28
CA ARG A 435 29.82 7.16 1.30
C ARG A 435 31.20 7.16 1.95
#